data_34adf1a459a9fd3eac05a763448b54c4
#
_entry.id   34adf1a459a9fd3eac05a763448b54c4
#
_cell.length_a   1.000
_cell.length_b   1.000
_cell.length_c   1.000
_cell.angle_alpha   90.00
_cell.angle_beta   90.00
_cell.angle_gamma   90.00
#
_symmetry.space_group_name_H-M   'P 1'
#
loop_
_entity.id
_entity.type
_entity.pdbx_description
1 polymer ?
#
loop_
_entity_poly.entity_id
_entity_poly.type
_entity_poly.pdbx_seq_one_letter_code
_entity_poly.pdbx_strand_id
1 'polypeptide(L)'
;VVTYGTDSTADIRGTLVSCAPFLHFSFQAAAALTPQPLEVRSQLIGSYNMSNMLAAIAIGLHFGVSPQDAAQALEDYQPSNNRSQLTVTDRNRLIVDAYNANPSSMAAAIENFRLTEADHKMAILGDMRELGEASAEEHQRIVDLLERDGFQDVWLVGPEFAATNTAYRTFPDVEAVRRAIAEEQPSGRTILIKGSNGIRLFELPALL
;
A
#
# COMPACT_ATOMS: atom_id res chain seq x y z
N VAL A 1 4.62 3.78 29.36
CA VAL A 1 4.02 3.91 28.00
C VAL A 1 5.06 4.58 27.15
N VAL A 2 5.33 4.06 25.94
CA VAL A 2 6.17 4.69 24.92
C VAL A 2 5.24 5.09 23.78
N THR A 3 5.32 6.33 23.35
CA THR A 3 4.51 6.89 22.26
C THR A 3 5.35 7.02 21.00
N TYR A 4 4.74 6.83 19.83
CA TYR A 4 5.39 7.02 18.54
C TYR A 4 4.40 7.66 17.54
N GLY A 5 4.94 8.41 16.58
CA GLY A 5 4.12 9.06 15.57
C GLY A 5 4.83 10.27 14.94
N THR A 6 4.05 11.10 14.27
CA THR A 6 4.53 12.35 13.64
C THR A 6 4.38 13.56 14.54
N ASP A 7 3.67 13.42 15.65
CA ASP A 7 3.47 14.50 16.60
C ASP A 7 4.78 14.86 17.31
N SER A 8 4.96 16.16 17.58
CA SER A 8 6.17 16.68 18.25
C SER A 8 6.32 16.23 19.71
N THR A 9 5.24 15.70 20.30
CA THR A 9 5.21 15.20 21.68
C THR A 9 5.47 13.70 21.80
N ALA A 10 5.56 12.99 20.65
CA ALA A 10 5.85 11.56 20.67
C ALA A 10 7.27 11.26 21.14
N ASP A 11 7.45 10.21 21.94
CA ASP A 11 8.76 9.74 22.41
C ASP A 11 9.66 9.31 21.25
N ILE A 12 9.05 8.75 20.20
CA ILE A 12 9.72 8.42 18.94
C ILE A 12 8.96 9.13 17.81
N ARG A 13 9.61 10.14 17.29
CA ARG A 13 9.01 11.01 16.28
C ARG A 13 9.54 10.67 14.90
N GLY A 14 8.61 10.41 13.94
CA GLY A 14 8.91 10.23 12.52
C GLY A 14 8.63 11.48 11.70
N THR A 15 9.45 11.70 10.69
CA THR A 15 9.24 12.77 9.69
C THR A 15 9.37 12.17 8.30
N LEU A 16 8.31 12.25 7.49
CA LEU A 16 8.33 11.79 6.11
C LEU A 16 9.29 12.67 5.30
N VAL A 17 10.21 12.03 4.57
CA VAL A 17 11.12 12.70 3.63
C VAL A 17 10.58 12.56 2.20
N SER A 18 10.26 11.34 1.77
CA SER A 18 9.67 11.06 0.46
C SER A 18 8.97 9.69 0.44
N CYS A 19 8.13 9.46 -0.57
CA CYS A 19 7.50 8.18 -0.79
C CYS A 19 7.24 7.95 -2.29
N ALA A 20 8.32 7.77 -3.09
CA ALA A 20 8.21 7.63 -4.54
C ALA A 20 9.28 6.67 -5.11
N PRO A 21 9.01 5.39 -5.28
CA PRO A 21 7.87 4.62 -4.76
C PRO A 21 8.04 4.18 -3.31
N PHE A 22 9.29 4.09 -2.81
CA PHE A 22 9.62 3.58 -1.50
C PHE A 22 9.55 4.65 -0.41
N LEU A 23 9.15 4.22 0.77
CA LEU A 23 9.08 5.08 1.94
C LEU A 23 10.49 5.43 2.43
N HIS A 24 10.78 6.73 2.45
CA HIS A 24 11.96 7.33 3.03
C HIS A 24 11.50 8.30 4.13
N PHE A 25 11.96 8.08 5.33
CA PHE A 25 11.63 8.91 6.48
C PHE A 25 12.84 9.04 7.42
N SER A 26 12.79 10.02 8.30
CA SER A 26 13.72 10.09 9.42
C SER A 26 12.97 9.86 10.72
N PHE A 27 13.67 9.36 11.75
CA PHE A 27 13.12 9.30 13.09
C PHE A 27 14.08 9.85 14.12
N GLN A 28 13.53 10.32 15.23
CA GLN A 28 14.26 10.77 16.41
C GLN A 28 13.59 10.20 17.65
N ALA A 29 14.41 9.66 18.55
CA ALA A 29 14.03 9.23 19.90
C ALA A 29 14.54 10.25 20.91
N ALA A 30 14.56 9.90 22.21
CA ALA A 30 15.14 10.75 23.23
C ALA A 30 16.57 11.18 22.85
N ALA A 31 16.94 12.43 23.10
CA ALA A 31 18.21 13.02 22.67
C ALA A 31 19.47 12.24 23.10
N ALA A 32 19.37 11.48 24.20
CA ALA A 32 20.45 10.60 24.64
C ALA A 32 20.66 9.39 23.71
N LEU A 33 19.63 8.95 22.99
CA LEU A 33 19.67 7.81 22.08
C LEU A 33 19.93 8.25 20.63
N THR A 34 19.31 9.36 20.21
CA THR A 34 19.47 9.92 18.86
C THR A 34 19.74 11.41 18.93
N PRO A 35 21.03 11.83 19.08
CA PRO A 35 21.40 13.25 19.09
C PRO A 35 20.98 13.99 17.82
N GLN A 36 20.90 13.28 16.70
CA GLN A 36 20.39 13.75 15.43
C GLN A 36 19.38 12.74 14.87
N PRO A 37 18.40 13.18 14.04
CA PRO A 37 17.50 12.26 13.36
C PRO A 37 18.27 11.24 12.54
N LEU A 38 17.82 9.99 12.58
CA LEU A 38 18.32 8.90 11.73
C LEU A 38 17.41 8.71 10.54
N GLU A 39 17.98 8.63 9.36
CA GLU A 39 17.24 8.33 8.14
C GLU A 39 17.02 6.82 8.00
N VAL A 40 15.89 6.45 7.39
CA VAL A 40 15.53 5.08 7.00
C VAL A 40 15.01 5.10 5.58
N ARG A 41 15.71 4.41 4.67
CA ARG A 41 15.35 4.22 3.26
C ARG A 41 14.83 2.81 3.08
N SER A 42 13.54 2.63 3.30
CA SER A 42 12.94 1.30 3.30
C SER A 42 12.63 0.79 1.90
N GLN A 43 12.33 -0.50 1.82
CA GLN A 43 11.84 -1.15 0.61
C GLN A 43 10.30 -1.31 0.62
N LEU A 44 9.62 -0.69 1.58
CA LEU A 44 8.15 -0.64 1.64
C LEU A 44 7.59 0.53 0.84
N ILE A 45 6.48 0.31 0.20
CA ILE A 45 5.72 1.32 -0.54
C ILE A 45 4.61 1.85 0.36
N GLY A 46 4.37 3.17 0.29
CA GLY A 46 3.27 3.81 0.99
C GLY A 46 3.66 4.46 2.31
N SER A 47 3.31 5.74 2.43
CA SER A 47 3.58 6.54 3.64
C SER A 47 2.88 5.99 4.90
N TYR A 48 1.76 5.27 4.73
CA TYR A 48 1.05 4.59 5.82
C TYR A 48 1.90 3.54 6.55
N ASN A 49 2.95 2.99 5.90
CA ASN A 49 3.89 2.08 6.55
C ASN A 49 4.84 2.78 7.54
N MET A 50 4.95 4.10 7.49
CA MET A 50 5.79 4.82 8.46
C MET A 50 5.35 4.57 9.90
N SER A 51 4.05 4.56 10.16
CA SER A 51 3.53 4.25 11.51
C SER A 51 3.90 2.85 11.97
N ASN A 52 3.85 1.86 11.06
CA ASN A 52 4.25 0.48 11.36
C ASN A 52 5.75 0.38 11.67
N MET A 53 6.58 1.11 10.92
CA MET A 53 8.02 1.16 11.15
C MET A 53 8.38 1.87 12.45
N LEU A 54 7.71 2.98 12.76
CA LEU A 54 7.89 3.67 14.04
C LEU A 54 7.49 2.78 15.22
N ALA A 55 6.44 1.98 15.10
CA ALA A 55 6.07 0.97 16.09
C ALA A 55 7.18 -0.07 16.27
N ALA A 56 7.75 -0.58 15.19
CA ALA A 56 8.86 -1.54 15.25
C ALA A 56 10.10 -0.93 15.92
N ILE A 57 10.44 0.32 15.58
CA ILE A 57 11.52 1.08 16.25
C ILE A 57 11.23 1.18 17.75
N ALA A 58 10.01 1.61 18.14
CA ALA A 58 9.62 1.77 19.53
C ALA A 58 9.79 0.47 20.32
N ILE A 59 9.35 -0.64 19.76
CA ILE A 59 9.49 -1.97 20.36
C ILE A 59 10.97 -2.35 20.44
N GLY A 60 11.73 -2.21 19.36
CA GLY A 60 13.15 -2.54 19.33
C GLY A 60 13.96 -1.77 20.38
N LEU A 61 13.80 -0.46 20.45
CA LEU A 61 14.47 0.39 21.45
C LEU A 61 14.08 0.00 22.88
N HIS A 62 12.81 -0.35 23.11
CA HIS A 62 12.34 -0.80 24.42
C HIS A 62 13.05 -2.09 24.87
N PHE A 63 13.36 -2.97 23.95
CA PHE A 63 14.07 -4.23 24.23
C PHE A 63 15.60 -4.12 24.05
N GLY A 64 16.15 -2.92 23.94
CA GLY A 64 17.59 -2.68 23.97
C GLY A 64 18.28 -2.76 22.60
N VAL A 65 17.54 -2.78 21.49
CA VAL A 65 18.12 -2.61 20.15
C VAL A 65 18.63 -1.18 20.01
N SER A 66 19.81 -0.98 19.45
CA SER A 66 20.31 0.37 19.21
C SER A 66 19.49 1.08 18.12
N PRO A 67 19.38 2.42 18.14
CA PRO A 67 18.71 3.17 17.08
C PRO A 67 19.29 2.89 15.68
N GLN A 68 20.61 2.72 15.58
CA GLN A 68 21.31 2.42 14.34
C GLN A 68 20.96 1.02 13.81
N ASP A 69 20.94 0.00 14.69
CA ASP A 69 20.56 -1.35 14.31
C ASP A 69 19.07 -1.42 13.91
N ALA A 70 18.23 -0.66 14.60
CA ALA A 70 16.80 -0.55 14.24
C ALA A 70 16.61 0.07 12.84
N ALA A 71 17.35 1.15 12.54
CA ALA A 71 17.32 1.78 11.22
C ALA A 71 17.79 0.79 10.13
N GLN A 72 18.94 0.16 10.32
CA GLN A 72 19.51 -0.80 9.38
C GLN A 72 18.58 -1.99 9.13
N ALA A 73 18.00 -2.55 10.19
CA ALA A 73 17.06 -3.67 10.04
C ALA A 73 15.81 -3.30 9.20
N LEU A 74 15.34 -2.06 9.30
CA LEU A 74 14.22 -1.57 8.49
C LEU A 74 14.60 -1.30 7.04
N GLU A 75 15.83 -0.88 6.77
CA GLU A 75 16.35 -0.72 5.41
C GLU A 75 16.56 -2.07 4.71
N ASP A 76 17.02 -3.07 5.46
CA ASP A 76 17.25 -4.43 4.96
C ASP A 76 15.97 -5.24 4.79
N TYR A 77 14.88 -4.80 5.41
CA TYR A 77 13.62 -5.52 5.37
C TYR A 77 13.00 -5.54 3.97
N GLN A 78 12.86 -6.73 3.40
CA GLN A 78 12.17 -6.97 2.13
C GLN A 78 10.80 -7.58 2.37
N PRO A 79 9.72 -6.93 1.92
CA PRO A 79 8.38 -7.51 2.01
C PRO A 79 8.29 -8.75 1.11
N SER A 80 7.78 -9.86 1.65
CA SER A 80 7.71 -11.15 0.95
C SER A 80 6.32 -11.76 0.86
N ASN A 81 5.30 -11.09 1.39
CA ASN A 81 3.96 -11.65 1.59
C ASN A 81 2.84 -10.82 0.95
N ASN A 82 3.07 -10.29 -0.24
CA ASN A 82 2.11 -9.47 -0.99
C ASN A 82 1.63 -8.22 -0.22
N ARG A 83 2.51 -7.64 0.62
CA ARG A 83 2.25 -6.41 1.36
C ARG A 83 3.16 -5.31 0.84
N SER A 84 2.58 -4.34 0.14
CA SER A 84 3.29 -3.16 -0.39
C SER A 84 4.60 -3.52 -1.13
N GLN A 85 4.57 -4.61 -1.89
CA GLN A 85 5.72 -5.16 -2.61
C GLN A 85 5.79 -4.60 -4.03
N LEU A 86 6.97 -4.11 -4.44
CA LEU A 86 7.24 -3.80 -5.84
C LEU A 86 7.73 -5.07 -6.55
N THR A 87 7.04 -5.45 -7.62
CA THR A 87 7.45 -6.53 -8.52
C THR A 87 7.61 -5.96 -9.93
N VAL A 88 8.75 -6.19 -10.54
CA VAL A 88 8.99 -5.82 -11.94
C VAL A 88 8.93 -7.10 -12.77
N THR A 89 8.04 -7.11 -13.74
CA THR A 89 7.90 -8.18 -14.74
C THR A 89 8.50 -7.73 -16.07
N ASP A 90 8.53 -8.59 -17.07
CA ASP A 90 8.99 -8.23 -18.41
C ASP A 90 8.10 -7.17 -19.08
N ARG A 91 6.86 -7.02 -18.61
CA ARG A 91 5.84 -6.15 -19.23
C ARG A 91 5.45 -4.96 -18.37
N ASN A 92 5.47 -5.10 -17.03
CA ASN A 92 4.87 -4.13 -16.13
C ASN A 92 5.66 -3.93 -14.84
N ARG A 93 5.34 -2.86 -14.13
CA ARG A 93 5.75 -2.62 -12.73
C ARG A 93 4.52 -2.79 -11.85
N LEU A 94 4.56 -3.70 -10.90
CA LEU A 94 3.41 -4.05 -10.06
C LEU A 94 3.65 -3.63 -8.61
N ILE A 95 2.71 -2.89 -8.06
CA ILE A 95 2.63 -2.63 -6.62
C ILE A 95 1.60 -3.60 -6.06
N VAL A 96 2.08 -4.67 -5.42
CA VAL A 96 1.24 -5.76 -4.92
C VAL A 96 0.97 -5.57 -3.43
N ASP A 97 -0.29 -5.33 -3.08
CA ASP A 97 -0.78 -5.19 -1.71
C ASP A 97 -2.09 -5.99 -1.51
N ALA A 98 -2.02 -7.28 -1.83
CA ALA A 98 -3.18 -8.18 -1.94
C ALA A 98 -3.28 -9.18 -0.77
N TYR A 99 -2.72 -8.86 0.39
CA TYR A 99 -2.85 -9.68 1.60
C TYR A 99 -4.15 -9.40 2.35
N ASN A 100 -4.52 -8.13 2.51
CA ASN A 100 -5.79 -7.70 3.11
C ASN A 100 -6.16 -6.28 2.63
N ALA A 101 -7.45 -5.98 2.69
CA ALA A 101 -7.97 -4.65 2.36
C ALA A 101 -9.08 -4.25 3.33
N ASN A 102 -9.03 -3.00 3.76
CA ASN A 102 -10.08 -2.28 4.47
C ASN A 102 -10.14 -0.85 3.94
N PRO A 103 -11.20 -0.06 4.26
CA PRO A 103 -11.38 1.28 3.69
C PRO A 103 -10.18 2.20 3.86
N SER A 104 -9.59 2.24 5.06
CA SER A 104 -8.45 3.11 5.36
C SER A 104 -7.22 2.73 4.55
N SER A 105 -6.90 1.42 4.49
CA SER A 105 -5.72 0.93 3.76
C SER A 105 -5.90 1.02 2.25
N MET A 106 -7.14 0.87 1.74
CA MET A 106 -7.46 1.04 0.33
C MET A 106 -7.29 2.50 -0.09
N ALA A 107 -7.89 3.42 0.65
CA ALA A 107 -7.76 4.86 0.39
C ALA A 107 -6.29 5.33 0.46
N ALA A 108 -5.54 4.88 1.46
CA ALA A 108 -4.13 5.23 1.60
C ALA A 108 -3.26 4.68 0.45
N ALA A 109 -3.56 3.47 -0.05
CA ALA A 109 -2.85 2.90 -1.20
C ALA A 109 -3.16 3.67 -2.51
N ILE A 110 -4.41 4.03 -2.73
CA ILE A 110 -4.84 4.84 -3.89
C ILE A 110 -4.16 6.21 -3.87
N GLU A 111 -4.20 6.90 -2.73
CA GLU A 111 -3.57 8.21 -2.57
C GLU A 111 -2.04 8.14 -2.82
N ASN A 112 -1.38 7.14 -2.24
CA ASN A 112 0.04 6.95 -2.48
C ASN A 112 0.34 6.61 -3.95
N PHE A 113 -0.50 5.80 -4.59
CA PHE A 113 -0.38 5.47 -6.00
C PHE A 113 -0.63 6.68 -6.91
N ARG A 114 -1.55 7.57 -6.52
CA ARG A 114 -1.78 8.84 -7.20
C ARG A 114 -0.51 9.70 -7.25
N LEU A 115 0.25 9.73 -6.14
CA LEU A 115 1.49 10.51 -6.01
C LEU A 115 2.71 9.84 -6.65
N THR A 116 2.64 8.54 -6.96
CA THR A 116 3.73 7.82 -7.62
C THR A 116 3.95 8.36 -9.04
N GLU A 117 5.18 8.65 -9.42
CA GLU A 117 5.52 9.05 -10.79
C GLU A 117 5.47 7.84 -11.73
N ALA A 118 4.52 7.83 -12.66
CA ALA A 118 4.37 6.79 -13.68
C ALA A 118 3.50 7.31 -14.84
N ASP A 119 3.90 7.01 -16.08
CA ASP A 119 3.22 7.50 -17.28
C ASP A 119 1.87 6.82 -17.52
N HIS A 120 1.77 5.53 -17.23
CA HIS A 120 0.58 4.72 -17.49
C HIS A 120 0.19 3.96 -16.22
N LYS A 121 -0.67 4.59 -15.41
CA LYS A 121 -1.19 4.00 -14.17
C LYS A 121 -2.43 3.16 -14.44
N MET A 122 -2.49 1.99 -13.83
CA MET A 122 -3.65 1.12 -13.80
C MET A 122 -3.90 0.65 -12.37
N ALA A 123 -5.16 0.54 -11.95
CA ALA A 123 -5.51 -0.03 -10.66
C ALA A 123 -6.38 -1.27 -10.83
N ILE A 124 -6.03 -2.37 -10.16
CA ILE A 124 -6.85 -3.59 -10.05
C ILE A 124 -7.21 -3.75 -8.57
N LEU A 125 -8.45 -3.42 -8.23
CA LEU A 125 -8.90 -3.36 -6.84
C LEU A 125 -9.99 -4.40 -6.60
N GLY A 126 -9.80 -5.21 -5.58
CA GLY A 126 -10.73 -6.25 -5.15
C GLY A 126 -11.52 -5.85 -3.91
N ASP A 127 -12.67 -6.48 -3.75
CA ASP A 127 -13.56 -6.24 -2.61
C ASP A 127 -12.84 -6.22 -1.27
N MET A 128 -13.31 -5.34 -0.41
CA MET A 128 -12.97 -5.28 1.01
C MET A 128 -13.95 -6.15 1.79
N ARG A 129 -13.44 -7.20 2.42
CA ARG A 129 -14.26 -8.11 3.24
C ARG A 129 -14.39 -7.62 4.69
N GLU A 130 -15.31 -8.24 5.42
CA GLU A 130 -15.51 -8.01 6.87
C GLU A 130 -16.06 -6.62 7.24
N LEU A 131 -16.73 -5.93 6.29
CA LEU A 131 -17.32 -4.61 6.52
C LEU A 131 -18.78 -4.66 7.01
N GLY A 132 -19.45 -5.82 6.95
CA GLY A 132 -20.83 -5.96 7.35
C GLY A 132 -21.76 -4.98 6.61
N GLU A 133 -22.62 -4.30 7.35
CA GLU A 133 -23.60 -3.35 6.77
C GLU A 133 -22.97 -2.12 6.11
N ALA A 134 -21.74 -1.78 6.46
CA ALA A 134 -21.02 -0.65 5.87
C ALA A 134 -20.43 -0.96 4.47
N SER A 135 -20.52 -2.22 4.00
CA SER A 135 -19.84 -2.66 2.78
C SER A 135 -20.21 -1.80 1.57
N ALA A 136 -21.47 -1.61 1.30
CA ALA A 136 -21.95 -0.86 0.13
C ALA A 136 -21.46 0.60 0.14
N GLU A 137 -21.56 1.26 1.29
CA GLU A 137 -21.12 2.66 1.45
C GLU A 137 -19.62 2.79 1.27
N GLU A 138 -18.84 1.92 1.89
CA GLU A 138 -17.37 1.99 1.84
C GLU A 138 -16.82 1.66 0.44
N HIS A 139 -17.42 0.70 -0.29
CA HIS A 139 -17.03 0.43 -1.68
C HIS A 139 -17.37 1.63 -2.59
N GLN A 140 -18.54 2.26 -2.40
CA GLN A 140 -18.89 3.47 -3.17
C GLN A 140 -17.91 4.62 -2.87
N ARG A 141 -17.51 4.82 -1.62
CA ARG A 141 -16.50 5.84 -1.23
C ARG A 141 -15.16 5.62 -1.93
N ILE A 142 -14.74 4.36 -2.12
CA ILE A 142 -13.51 4.06 -2.88
C ILE A 142 -13.68 4.41 -4.36
N VAL A 143 -14.83 4.11 -4.96
CA VAL A 143 -15.12 4.51 -6.35
C VAL A 143 -15.10 6.03 -6.49
N ASP A 144 -15.80 6.75 -5.60
CA ASP A 144 -15.84 8.22 -5.61
C ASP A 144 -14.43 8.84 -5.44
N LEU A 145 -13.57 8.19 -4.64
CA LEU A 145 -12.17 8.59 -4.46
C LEU A 145 -11.38 8.45 -5.78
N LEU A 146 -11.53 7.34 -6.47
CA LEU A 146 -10.85 7.07 -7.74
C LEU A 146 -11.28 8.06 -8.83
N GLU A 147 -12.57 8.35 -8.91
CA GLU A 147 -13.14 9.31 -9.86
C GLU A 147 -12.66 10.74 -9.56
N ARG A 148 -12.75 11.16 -8.30
CA ARG A 148 -12.26 12.47 -7.84
C ARG A 148 -10.77 12.67 -8.15
N ASP A 149 -9.96 11.62 -7.97
CA ASP A 149 -8.52 11.66 -8.17
C ASP A 149 -8.10 11.43 -9.63
N GLY A 150 -9.09 11.26 -10.53
CA GLY A 150 -8.90 11.24 -11.99
C GLY A 150 -8.27 9.96 -12.54
N PHE A 151 -8.41 8.83 -11.85
CA PHE A 151 -7.95 7.54 -12.38
C PHE A 151 -8.76 7.15 -13.62
N GLN A 152 -8.08 6.77 -14.70
CA GLN A 152 -8.72 6.42 -15.99
C GLN A 152 -8.82 4.92 -16.20
N ASP A 153 -7.82 4.16 -15.77
CA ASP A 153 -7.72 2.72 -16.02
C ASP A 153 -7.84 1.98 -14.69
N VAL A 154 -9.07 1.56 -14.40
CA VAL A 154 -9.42 0.89 -13.14
C VAL A 154 -10.25 -0.36 -13.45
N TRP A 155 -9.81 -1.48 -12.88
CA TRP A 155 -10.53 -2.74 -12.85
C TRP A 155 -10.96 -3.04 -11.43
N LEU A 156 -12.25 -3.18 -11.22
CA LEU A 156 -12.87 -3.46 -9.93
C LEU A 156 -13.32 -4.92 -9.89
N VAL A 157 -13.00 -5.64 -8.82
CA VAL A 157 -13.13 -7.11 -8.78
C VAL A 157 -13.91 -7.54 -7.55
N GLY A 158 -15.04 -8.19 -7.79
CA GLY A 158 -15.91 -8.76 -6.78
C GLY A 158 -17.33 -8.20 -6.82
N PRO A 159 -18.27 -8.89 -6.15
CA PRO A 159 -19.68 -8.52 -6.16
C PRO A 159 -19.98 -7.17 -5.49
N GLU A 160 -19.23 -6.80 -4.47
CA GLU A 160 -19.46 -5.54 -3.74
C GLU A 160 -19.10 -4.33 -4.62
N PHE A 161 -17.96 -4.35 -5.29
CA PHE A 161 -17.61 -3.32 -6.28
C PHE A 161 -18.55 -3.34 -7.49
N ALA A 162 -19.00 -4.51 -7.94
CA ALA A 162 -19.96 -4.62 -9.05
C ALA A 162 -21.33 -4.00 -8.71
N ALA A 163 -21.67 -3.89 -7.45
CA ALA A 163 -22.91 -3.26 -6.99
C ALA A 163 -22.80 -1.72 -6.82
N THR A 164 -21.63 -1.14 -6.97
CA THR A 164 -21.44 0.32 -6.90
C THR A 164 -21.94 1.04 -8.16
N ASN A 165 -22.24 2.33 -8.03
CA ASN A 165 -22.49 3.18 -9.17
C ASN A 165 -21.14 3.66 -9.74
N THR A 166 -20.70 3.06 -10.87
CA THR A 166 -19.39 3.33 -11.46
C THR A 166 -19.39 3.18 -12.97
N ALA A 167 -18.56 3.96 -13.65
CA ALA A 167 -18.23 3.78 -15.05
C ALA A 167 -17.00 2.87 -15.27
N TYR A 168 -16.29 2.50 -14.20
CA TYR A 168 -15.15 1.61 -14.30
C TYR A 168 -15.55 0.18 -14.66
N ARG A 169 -14.63 -0.55 -15.23
CA ARG A 169 -14.85 -1.95 -15.60
C ARG A 169 -14.90 -2.81 -14.34
N THR A 170 -15.95 -3.62 -14.22
CA THR A 170 -16.15 -4.55 -13.11
C THR A 170 -15.99 -5.99 -13.54
N PHE A 171 -15.49 -6.83 -12.64
CA PHE A 171 -15.31 -8.26 -12.82
C PHE A 171 -15.91 -9.01 -11.63
N PRO A 172 -16.63 -10.11 -11.85
CA PRO A 172 -17.24 -10.86 -10.76
C PRO A 172 -16.22 -11.53 -9.83
N ASP A 173 -15.05 -11.90 -10.37
CA ASP A 173 -14.01 -12.66 -9.65
C ASP A 173 -12.64 -12.53 -10.34
N VAL A 174 -11.62 -13.11 -9.71
CA VAL A 174 -10.25 -13.14 -10.24
C VAL A 174 -10.12 -13.92 -11.54
N GLU A 175 -10.94 -14.93 -11.77
CA GLU A 175 -10.88 -15.74 -13.00
C GLU A 175 -11.34 -14.92 -14.22
N ALA A 176 -12.31 -14.03 -14.05
CA ALA A 176 -12.70 -13.09 -15.10
C ALA A 176 -11.56 -12.10 -15.43
N VAL A 177 -10.86 -11.61 -14.40
CA VAL A 177 -9.67 -10.76 -14.58
C VAL A 177 -8.55 -11.51 -15.31
N ARG A 178 -8.28 -12.76 -14.97
CA ARG A 178 -7.26 -13.59 -15.62
C ARG A 178 -7.54 -13.74 -17.11
N ARG A 179 -8.79 -13.98 -17.49
CA ARG A 179 -9.19 -14.04 -18.91
C ARG A 179 -8.95 -12.72 -19.63
N ALA A 180 -9.34 -11.60 -19.00
CA ALA A 180 -9.10 -10.27 -19.57
C ALA A 180 -7.59 -9.97 -19.73
N ILE A 181 -6.76 -10.33 -18.75
CA ILE A 181 -5.30 -10.18 -18.86
C ILE A 181 -4.74 -11.02 -20.02
N ALA A 182 -5.22 -12.25 -20.20
CA ALA A 182 -4.77 -13.13 -21.29
C ALA A 182 -5.15 -12.60 -22.67
N GLU A 183 -6.31 -11.97 -22.79
CA GLU A 183 -6.81 -11.38 -24.04
C GLU A 183 -6.14 -10.05 -24.37
N GLU A 184 -6.03 -9.15 -23.40
CA GLU A 184 -5.60 -7.75 -23.60
C GLU A 184 -4.10 -7.55 -23.44
N GLN A 185 -3.42 -8.43 -22.69
CA GLN A 185 -1.99 -8.41 -22.43
C GLN A 185 -1.46 -7.02 -22.01
N PRO A 186 -1.94 -6.43 -20.91
CA PRO A 186 -1.49 -5.10 -20.47
C PRO A 186 0.03 -5.03 -20.40
N SER A 187 0.62 -3.96 -20.94
CA SER A 187 2.08 -3.76 -20.95
C SER A 187 2.46 -2.29 -20.81
N GLY A 188 3.69 -2.02 -20.36
CA GLY A 188 4.21 -0.67 -20.16
C GLY A 188 3.52 0.09 -19.03
N ARG A 189 2.92 -0.60 -18.06
CA ARG A 189 2.10 0.01 -17.00
C ARG A 189 2.75 -0.10 -15.64
N THR A 190 2.42 0.85 -14.79
CA THR A 190 2.55 0.69 -13.34
C THR A 190 1.17 0.34 -12.79
N ILE A 191 1.04 -0.84 -12.17
CA ILE A 191 -0.25 -1.42 -11.77
C ILE A 191 -0.31 -1.56 -10.25
N LEU A 192 -1.28 -0.91 -9.62
CA LEU A 192 -1.63 -1.17 -8.22
C LEU A 192 -2.58 -2.37 -8.15
N ILE A 193 -2.22 -3.40 -7.39
CA ILE A 193 -3.04 -4.59 -7.14
C ILE A 193 -3.36 -4.65 -5.67
N LYS A 194 -4.62 -4.41 -5.28
CA LYS A 194 -5.04 -4.44 -3.88
C LYS A 194 -6.44 -5.01 -3.70
N GLY A 195 -6.62 -5.81 -2.66
CA GLY A 195 -7.90 -6.41 -2.30
C GLY A 195 -7.78 -7.31 -1.07
N SER A 196 -8.90 -7.75 -0.55
CA SER A 196 -8.91 -8.76 0.51
C SER A 196 -8.36 -10.09 0.00
N ASN A 197 -7.68 -10.84 0.87
CA ASN A 197 -7.05 -12.12 0.53
C ASN A 197 -8.01 -13.08 -0.21
N GLY A 198 -9.26 -13.15 0.24
CA GLY A 198 -10.25 -14.03 -0.36
C GLY A 198 -10.68 -13.68 -1.79
N ILE A 199 -10.28 -12.52 -2.34
CA ILE A 199 -10.46 -12.18 -3.76
C ILE A 199 -9.34 -12.77 -4.62
N ARG A 200 -8.22 -13.15 -4.00
CA ARG A 200 -7.10 -13.86 -4.62
C ARG A 200 -6.33 -13.06 -5.69
N LEU A 201 -6.35 -11.73 -5.62
CA LEU A 201 -5.61 -10.90 -6.58
C LEU A 201 -4.10 -11.11 -6.55
N PHE A 202 -3.57 -11.72 -5.50
CA PHE A 202 -2.16 -12.12 -5.38
C PHE A 202 -1.70 -13.15 -6.44
N GLU A 203 -2.64 -13.73 -7.19
CA GLU A 203 -2.33 -14.65 -8.30
C GLU A 203 -2.04 -13.93 -9.63
N LEU A 204 -2.44 -12.66 -9.75
CA LEU A 204 -2.33 -11.89 -10.99
C LEU A 204 -0.88 -11.51 -11.39
N PRO A 205 0.06 -11.27 -10.45
CA PRO A 205 1.43 -10.86 -10.81
C PRO A 205 2.14 -11.81 -11.79
N ALA A 206 1.85 -13.10 -11.72
CA ALA A 206 2.45 -14.10 -12.63
C ALA A 206 1.92 -14.01 -14.08
N LEU A 207 0.86 -13.23 -14.31
CA LEU A 207 0.18 -13.09 -15.61
C LEU A 207 0.40 -11.70 -16.23
N LEU A 208 0.95 -10.75 -15.47
CA LEU A 208 1.18 -9.36 -15.83
C LEU A 208 2.66 -9.07 -16.08
#